data_9ab6f81656e8703e0c12b22d8748a438
#
_entry.id   9ab6f81656e8703e0c12b22d8748a438
#
_cell.length_a   1.000
_cell.length_b   1.000
_cell.length_c   1.000
_cell.angle_alpha   90.00
_cell.angle_beta   90.00
_cell.angle_gamma   90.00
#
_symmetry.space_group_name_H-M   'P 1'
#
loop_
_entity.id
_entity.type
_entity.pdbx_description
1 polymer ?
#
loop_
_entity_poly.entity_id
_entity_poly.type
_entity_poly.pdbx_seq_one_letter_code
_entity_poly.pdbx_strand_id
1 'polypeptide(L)'
;MSHQRINTVLAALVVLAGFWFGLGFLLDGQGSAAGFGIDPWPEGNGYFVVKGVRDLAYALTALVLLLLGHRRALGWVVLADAIIPIGDCVAVFTNGGTVAYALAVHGSAAVLVLLTAASLLWETRKRSAGTPETTSSRAAGSPALR
;
A
#
# COMPACT_ATOMS: atom_id res chain seq x y z
N MET A 1 -13.41 -18.04 -2.55
CA MET A 1 -12.45 -17.49 -1.56
C MET A 1 -13.17 -16.43 -0.73
N SER A 2 -12.93 -16.34 0.58
CA SER A 2 -13.51 -15.25 1.39
C SER A 2 -12.90 -13.91 0.99
N HIS A 3 -13.67 -12.81 1.05
CA HIS A 3 -13.17 -11.45 0.77
C HIS A 3 -11.90 -11.13 1.55
N GLN A 4 -11.81 -11.62 2.79
CA GLN A 4 -10.62 -11.42 3.63
C GLN A 4 -9.36 -12.07 3.04
N ARG A 5 -9.46 -13.26 2.44
CA ARG A 5 -8.32 -13.93 1.80
C ARG A 5 -7.86 -13.18 0.56
N ILE A 6 -8.80 -12.70 -0.25
CA ILE A 6 -8.50 -11.88 -1.43
C ILE A 6 -7.74 -10.63 -1.01
N ASN A 7 -8.23 -9.90 -0.02
CA ASN A 7 -7.58 -8.67 0.48
C ASN A 7 -6.19 -8.93 1.07
N THR A 8 -6.00 -10.09 1.72
CA THR A 8 -4.67 -10.49 2.22
C THR A 8 -3.71 -10.77 1.07
N VAL A 9 -4.17 -11.45 0.01
CA VAL A 9 -3.34 -11.70 -1.18
C VAL A 9 -2.99 -10.39 -1.88
N LEU A 10 -3.95 -9.50 -2.09
CA LEU A 10 -3.69 -8.19 -2.70
C LEU A 10 -2.68 -7.37 -1.89
N ALA A 11 -2.83 -7.31 -0.56
CA ALA A 11 -1.88 -6.62 0.32
C ALA A 11 -0.49 -7.27 0.26
N ALA A 12 -0.41 -8.60 0.24
CA ALA A 12 0.86 -9.31 0.11
C ALA A 12 1.55 -9.03 -1.23
N LEU A 13 0.79 -8.92 -2.33
CA LEU A 13 1.33 -8.53 -3.64
C LEU A 13 1.90 -7.11 -3.63
N VAL A 14 1.23 -6.15 -2.99
CA VAL A 14 1.73 -4.79 -2.83
C VAL A 14 3.04 -4.78 -2.04
N VAL A 15 3.09 -5.52 -0.93
CA VAL A 15 4.31 -5.67 -0.10
C VAL A 15 5.45 -6.28 -0.91
N LEU A 16 5.20 -7.38 -1.62
CA LEU A 16 6.22 -8.05 -2.44
C LEU A 16 6.74 -7.15 -3.56
N ALA A 17 5.86 -6.39 -4.22
CA ALA A 17 6.25 -5.42 -5.23
C ALA A 17 7.15 -4.33 -4.64
N GLY A 18 6.82 -3.79 -3.47
CA GLY A 18 7.64 -2.79 -2.78
C GLY A 18 9.04 -3.34 -2.43
N PHE A 19 9.13 -4.57 -1.92
CA PHE A 19 10.43 -5.22 -1.68
C PHE A 19 11.20 -5.46 -2.98
N TRP A 20 10.52 -5.92 -4.04
CA TRP A 20 11.14 -6.13 -5.33
C TRP A 20 11.78 -4.85 -5.89
N PHE A 21 11.02 -3.75 -5.92
CA PHE A 21 11.54 -2.47 -6.40
C PHE A 21 12.63 -1.91 -5.47
N GLY A 22 12.41 -1.93 -4.16
CA GLY A 22 13.37 -1.43 -3.19
C GLY A 22 14.71 -2.16 -3.26
N LEU A 23 14.69 -3.49 -3.26
CA LEU A 23 15.91 -4.31 -3.40
C LEU A 23 16.54 -4.14 -4.79
N GLY A 24 15.76 -4.06 -5.85
CA GLY A 24 16.26 -3.82 -7.20
C GLY A 24 17.12 -2.56 -7.26
N PHE A 25 16.63 -1.43 -6.74
CA PHE A 25 17.39 -0.18 -6.72
C PHE A 25 18.64 -0.23 -5.83
N LEU A 26 18.65 -1.03 -4.76
CA LEU A 26 19.84 -1.20 -3.90
C LEU A 26 20.89 -2.12 -4.51
N LEU A 27 20.48 -3.20 -5.17
CA LEU A 27 21.37 -4.23 -5.67
C LEU A 27 21.84 -3.97 -7.10
N ASP A 28 20.98 -3.42 -7.94
CA ASP A 28 21.24 -3.05 -9.34
C ASP A 28 20.50 -1.74 -9.68
N GLY A 29 21.02 -0.63 -9.18
CA GLY A 29 20.43 0.69 -9.39
C GLY A 29 20.34 1.10 -10.85
N GLN A 30 21.37 0.81 -11.65
CA GLN A 30 21.41 1.14 -13.09
C GLN A 30 20.39 0.32 -13.88
N GLY A 31 20.33 -1.00 -13.67
CA GLY A 31 19.35 -1.86 -14.32
C GLY A 31 17.93 -1.51 -13.94
N SER A 32 17.69 -1.22 -12.65
CA SER A 32 16.37 -0.76 -12.16
C SER A 32 15.98 0.60 -12.74
N ALA A 33 16.92 1.52 -12.89
CA ALA A 33 16.69 2.83 -13.49
C ALA A 33 16.33 2.72 -14.98
N ALA A 34 17.02 1.87 -15.73
CA ALA A 34 16.71 1.60 -17.13
C ALA A 34 15.26 1.11 -17.33
N GLY A 35 14.78 0.28 -16.40
CA GLY A 35 13.39 -0.21 -16.39
C GLY A 35 12.36 0.76 -15.82
N PHE A 36 12.76 1.95 -15.36
CA PHE A 36 11.82 2.93 -14.78
C PHE A 36 11.13 3.79 -15.83
N GLY A 37 11.82 4.06 -16.97
CA GLY A 37 11.26 4.80 -18.10
C GLY A 37 11.61 6.29 -18.14
N ILE A 38 12.58 6.75 -17.36
CA ILE A 38 13.18 8.09 -17.44
C ILE A 38 14.65 7.93 -17.81
N ASP A 39 15.13 8.73 -18.78
CA ASP A 39 16.53 8.73 -19.24
C ASP A 39 16.94 10.16 -19.61
N PRO A 40 18.15 10.64 -19.21
CA PRO A 40 19.14 9.95 -18.39
C PRO A 40 18.84 10.03 -16.88
N TRP A 41 19.32 9.02 -16.13
CA TRP A 41 19.34 9.07 -14.68
C TRP A 41 20.60 9.79 -14.16
N PRO A 42 20.54 10.37 -12.92
CA PRO A 42 21.69 10.99 -12.32
C PRO A 42 22.88 10.02 -12.20
N GLU A 43 24.09 10.51 -12.49
CA GLU A 43 25.30 9.76 -12.25
C GLU A 43 25.51 9.48 -10.75
N GLY A 44 26.01 8.28 -10.44
CA GLY A 44 26.30 7.84 -9.08
C GLY A 44 25.16 7.13 -8.36
N ASN A 45 25.55 6.33 -7.35
CA ASN A 45 24.61 5.40 -6.68
C ASN A 45 23.74 6.05 -5.60
N GLY A 46 24.04 7.26 -5.15
CA GLY A 46 23.35 7.88 -4.00
C GLY A 46 21.85 8.00 -4.20
N TYR A 47 21.41 8.35 -5.39
CA TYR A 47 20.00 8.48 -5.73
C TYR A 47 19.27 7.13 -5.68
N PHE A 48 19.88 6.07 -6.19
CA PHE A 48 19.33 4.73 -6.18
C PHE A 48 19.19 4.18 -4.76
N VAL A 49 20.18 4.45 -3.90
CA VAL A 49 20.12 4.08 -2.47
C VAL A 49 18.95 4.77 -1.78
N VAL A 50 18.79 6.08 -1.98
CA VAL A 50 17.66 6.84 -1.39
C VAL A 50 16.32 6.27 -1.86
N LYS A 51 16.17 6.01 -3.17
CA LYS A 51 14.95 5.42 -3.72
C LYS A 51 14.71 4.01 -3.18
N GLY A 52 15.71 3.16 -3.17
CA GLY A 52 15.60 1.78 -2.68
C GLY A 52 15.23 1.70 -1.20
N VAL A 53 15.89 2.47 -0.33
CA VAL A 53 15.58 2.54 1.11
C VAL A 53 14.16 3.03 1.35
N ARG A 54 13.71 4.05 0.61
CA ARG A 54 12.34 4.57 0.70
C ARG A 54 11.32 3.48 0.36
N ASP A 55 11.50 2.78 -0.76
CA ASP A 55 10.56 1.74 -1.21
C ASP A 55 10.54 0.56 -0.23
N LEU A 56 11.70 0.17 0.35
CA LEU A 56 11.75 -0.82 1.42
C LEU A 56 11.05 -0.38 2.70
N ALA A 57 11.16 0.89 3.09
CA ALA A 57 10.49 1.40 4.29
C ALA A 57 8.97 1.31 4.17
N TYR A 58 8.39 1.66 3.02
CA TYR A 58 6.97 1.51 2.75
C TYR A 58 6.53 0.04 2.74
N ALA A 59 7.27 -0.82 2.04
CA ALA A 59 7.00 -2.25 2.02
C ALA A 59 7.04 -2.88 3.41
N LEU A 60 8.03 -2.51 4.23
CA LEU A 60 8.17 -2.99 5.60
C LEU A 60 7.02 -2.50 6.49
N THR A 61 6.62 -1.23 6.37
CA THR A 61 5.48 -0.67 7.11
C THR A 61 4.20 -1.44 6.78
N ALA A 62 3.93 -1.66 5.49
CA ALA A 62 2.77 -2.43 5.06
C ALA A 62 2.83 -3.90 5.54
N LEU A 63 4.00 -4.54 5.49
CA LEU A 63 4.21 -5.89 5.98
C LEU A 63 3.92 -6.01 7.47
N VAL A 64 4.47 -5.11 8.29
CA VAL A 64 4.23 -5.10 9.75
C VAL A 64 2.74 -4.99 10.05
N LEU A 65 2.03 -4.05 9.42
CA LEU A 65 0.59 -3.88 9.62
C LEU A 65 -0.21 -5.10 9.14
N LEU A 66 0.22 -5.75 8.07
CA LEU A 66 -0.38 -6.97 7.55
C LEU A 66 -0.23 -8.13 8.54
N LEU A 67 0.98 -8.34 9.08
CA LEU A 67 1.30 -9.41 10.04
C LEU A 67 0.60 -9.19 11.38
N LEU A 68 0.51 -7.94 11.85
CA LEU A 68 -0.20 -7.58 13.08
C LEU A 68 -1.73 -7.60 12.90
N GLY A 69 -2.24 -7.81 11.71
CA GLY A 69 -3.68 -7.82 11.42
C GLY A 69 -4.36 -6.44 11.51
N HIS A 70 -3.60 -5.35 11.51
CA HIS A 70 -4.12 -3.98 11.57
C HIS A 70 -4.69 -3.51 10.23
N ARG A 71 -5.70 -4.23 9.73
CA ARG A 71 -6.24 -4.09 8.36
C ARG A 71 -6.72 -2.69 8.01
N ARG A 72 -7.33 -1.96 8.96
CA ARG A 72 -7.80 -0.58 8.72
C ARG A 72 -6.61 0.38 8.57
N ALA A 73 -5.61 0.27 9.45
CA ALA A 73 -4.38 1.06 9.35
C ALA A 73 -3.63 0.74 8.06
N LEU A 74 -3.49 -0.56 7.73
CA LEU A 74 -2.93 -1.00 6.45
C LEU A 74 -3.65 -0.37 5.25
N GLY A 75 -4.99 -0.36 5.25
CA GLY A 75 -5.77 0.26 4.19
C GLY A 75 -5.47 1.75 4.00
N TRP A 76 -5.29 2.51 5.09
CA TRP A 76 -4.92 3.92 5.02
C TRP A 76 -3.47 4.14 4.58
N VAL A 77 -2.54 3.32 5.05
CA VAL A 77 -1.12 3.38 4.63
C VAL A 77 -1.02 3.08 3.14
N VAL A 78 -1.61 1.98 2.67
CA VAL A 78 -1.60 1.62 1.24
C VAL A 78 -2.27 2.70 0.38
N LEU A 79 -3.32 3.37 0.88
CA LEU A 79 -3.94 4.50 0.18
C LEU A 79 -2.98 5.70 0.06
N ALA A 80 -2.27 6.02 1.13
CA ALA A 80 -1.26 7.09 1.11
C ALA A 80 -0.10 6.74 0.18
N ASP A 81 0.34 5.48 0.19
CA ASP A 81 1.43 4.99 -0.67
C ASP A 81 1.07 5.01 -2.17
N ALA A 82 -0.22 5.09 -2.53
CA ALA A 82 -0.66 5.23 -3.92
C ALA A 82 -0.13 6.50 -4.60
N ILE A 83 0.28 7.52 -3.82
CA ILE A 83 0.94 8.73 -4.35
C ILE A 83 2.25 8.39 -5.08
N ILE A 84 2.93 7.30 -4.67
CA ILE A 84 4.22 6.89 -5.26
C ILE A 84 4.04 6.47 -6.71
N PRO A 85 3.28 5.41 -7.05
CA PRO A 85 3.12 4.99 -8.43
C PRO A 85 2.37 6.03 -9.29
N ILE A 86 1.51 6.86 -8.70
CA ILE A 86 0.88 7.98 -9.41
C ILE A 86 1.93 9.03 -9.77
N GLY A 87 2.77 9.42 -8.80
CA GLY A 87 3.86 10.36 -9.01
C GLY A 87 4.90 9.83 -9.99
N ASP A 88 5.27 8.55 -9.88
CA ASP A 88 6.18 7.88 -10.81
C ASP A 88 5.61 7.88 -12.24
N CYS A 89 4.30 7.63 -12.40
CA CYS A 89 3.62 7.69 -13.70
C CYS A 89 3.70 9.11 -14.31
N VAL A 90 3.41 10.14 -13.52
CA VAL A 90 3.53 11.55 -13.96
C VAL A 90 4.98 11.88 -14.29
N ALA A 91 5.93 11.48 -13.45
CA ALA A 91 7.34 11.75 -13.66
C ALA A 91 7.86 11.15 -14.98
N VAL A 92 7.47 9.93 -15.30
CA VAL A 92 7.90 9.26 -16.53
C VAL A 92 7.43 10.03 -17.78
N PHE A 93 6.16 10.35 -17.91
CA PHE A 93 5.70 11.02 -19.12
C PHE A 93 6.07 12.50 -19.20
N THR A 94 6.38 13.17 -18.08
CA THR A 94 6.85 14.57 -18.07
C THR A 94 8.36 14.70 -18.27
N ASN A 95 9.12 13.60 -18.15
CA ASN A 95 10.58 13.57 -18.28
C ASN A 95 11.06 12.69 -19.44
N GLY A 96 10.35 12.72 -20.56
CA GLY A 96 10.78 12.10 -21.82
C GLY A 96 10.33 10.65 -22.04
N GLY A 97 9.72 10.00 -21.06
CA GLY A 97 9.10 8.68 -21.25
C GLY A 97 7.80 8.75 -22.04
N THR A 98 7.37 7.62 -22.60
CA THR A 98 6.10 7.57 -23.33
C THR A 98 4.91 7.43 -22.38
N VAL A 99 3.77 8.04 -22.73
CA VAL A 99 2.52 7.90 -21.96
C VAL A 99 2.10 6.42 -21.86
N ALA A 100 2.27 5.68 -22.95
CA ALA A 100 1.94 4.24 -22.97
C ALA A 100 2.76 3.46 -21.94
N TYR A 101 4.06 3.71 -21.85
CA TYR A 101 4.94 3.07 -20.87
C TYR A 101 4.58 3.49 -19.43
N ALA A 102 4.41 4.79 -19.19
CA ALA A 102 4.03 5.32 -17.90
C ALA A 102 2.74 4.66 -17.37
N LEU A 103 1.72 4.56 -18.22
CA LEU A 103 0.44 3.94 -17.84
C LEU A 103 0.57 2.41 -17.68
N ALA A 104 1.32 1.72 -18.55
CA ALA A 104 1.46 0.27 -18.47
C ALA A 104 2.22 -0.17 -17.20
N VAL A 105 3.27 0.53 -16.81
CA VAL A 105 4.12 0.16 -15.67
C VAL A 105 3.61 0.81 -14.38
N HIS A 106 3.61 2.14 -14.32
CA HIS A 106 3.30 2.87 -13.09
C HIS A 106 1.80 3.07 -12.88
N GLY A 107 1.05 3.29 -13.95
CA GLY A 107 -0.41 3.40 -13.90
C GLY A 107 -1.08 2.11 -13.43
N SER A 108 -0.64 0.96 -13.95
CA SER A 108 -1.16 -0.35 -13.49
C SER A 108 -0.83 -0.62 -12.02
N ALA A 109 0.37 -0.24 -11.57
CA ALA A 109 0.75 -0.32 -10.16
C ALA A 109 -0.14 0.58 -9.29
N ALA A 110 -0.42 1.82 -9.72
CA ALA A 110 -1.32 2.73 -9.03
C ALA A 110 -2.74 2.13 -8.88
N VAL A 111 -3.27 1.54 -9.95
CA VAL A 111 -4.58 0.87 -9.91
C VAL A 111 -4.58 -0.29 -8.91
N LEU A 112 -3.56 -1.14 -8.92
CA LEU A 112 -3.44 -2.25 -7.96
C LEU A 112 -3.44 -1.74 -6.50
N VAL A 113 -2.63 -0.72 -6.21
CA VAL A 113 -2.51 -0.13 -4.88
C VAL A 113 -3.84 0.49 -4.44
N LEU A 114 -4.50 1.27 -5.29
CA LEU A 114 -5.79 1.91 -5.00
C LEU A 114 -6.90 0.88 -4.76
N LEU A 115 -6.98 -0.15 -5.60
CA LEU A 115 -7.96 -1.23 -5.43
C LEU A 115 -7.72 -2.01 -4.13
N THR A 116 -6.46 -2.26 -3.78
CA THR A 116 -6.09 -2.91 -2.52
C THR A 116 -6.51 -2.05 -1.32
N ALA A 117 -6.20 -0.77 -1.33
CA ALA A 117 -6.60 0.16 -0.28
C ALA A 117 -8.12 0.24 -0.12
N ALA A 118 -8.85 0.45 -1.22
CA ALA A 118 -10.30 0.53 -1.23
C ALA A 118 -10.94 -0.75 -0.67
N SER A 119 -10.44 -1.91 -1.08
CA SER A 119 -10.92 -3.22 -0.64
C SER A 119 -10.71 -3.47 0.86
N LEU A 120 -9.53 -3.10 1.39
CA LEU A 120 -9.21 -3.19 2.83
C LEU A 120 -10.10 -2.25 3.66
N LEU A 121 -10.27 -1.01 3.22
CA LEU A 121 -11.09 -0.02 3.92
C LEU A 121 -12.57 -0.41 3.89
N TRP A 122 -13.07 -0.95 2.77
CA TRP A 122 -14.43 -1.47 2.66
C TRP A 122 -14.68 -2.64 3.62
N GLU A 123 -13.75 -3.59 3.67
CA GLU A 123 -13.84 -4.74 4.60
C GLU A 123 -13.98 -4.27 6.05
N THR A 124 -13.16 -3.32 6.46
CA THR A 124 -13.16 -2.83 7.85
C THR A 124 -14.38 -1.99 8.20
N ARG A 125 -14.96 -1.25 7.25
CA ARG A 125 -16.23 -0.53 7.45
C ARG A 125 -17.39 -1.47 7.73
N LYS A 126 -17.49 -2.57 6.96
CA LYS A 126 -18.55 -3.57 7.15
C LYS A 126 -18.48 -4.25 8.53
N ARG A 127 -17.27 -4.51 9.04
CA ARG A 127 -17.09 -5.10 10.37
C ARG A 127 -17.55 -4.17 11.48
N SER A 128 -17.23 -2.88 11.39
CA SER A 128 -17.65 -1.87 12.39
C SER A 128 -19.16 -1.68 12.41
N ALA A 129 -19.84 -1.78 11.27
CA ALA A 129 -21.29 -1.64 11.17
C ALA A 129 -22.08 -2.88 11.63
N GLY A 130 -21.42 -4.05 11.71
CA GLY A 130 -22.05 -5.32 12.08
C GLY A 130 -21.94 -5.69 13.55
N THR A 131 -21.30 -4.87 14.40
CA THR A 131 -21.24 -5.12 15.85
C THR A 131 -22.46 -4.46 16.50
N PRO A 132 -23.48 -5.22 16.98
CA PRO A 132 -24.59 -4.64 17.73
C PRO A 132 -24.02 -4.02 19.02
N GLU A 133 -24.39 -2.78 19.32
CA GLU A 133 -24.22 -2.22 20.65
C GLU A 133 -25.01 -3.12 21.62
N THR A 134 -24.30 -3.92 22.39
CA THR A 134 -24.85 -4.52 23.59
C THR A 134 -25.13 -3.38 24.55
N THR A 135 -26.30 -2.75 24.39
CA THR A 135 -26.86 -1.81 25.34
C THR A 135 -26.89 -2.50 26.68
N SER A 136 -25.98 -2.12 27.54
CA SER A 136 -25.93 -2.53 28.96
C SER A 136 -27.24 -2.14 29.63
N SER A 137 -28.23 -3.01 29.53
CA SER A 137 -29.39 -3.04 30.47
C SER A 137 -28.91 -3.52 31.84
N ARG A 138 -28.12 -2.71 32.49
CA ARG A 138 -27.69 -2.94 33.88
C ARG A 138 -28.04 -1.74 34.76
N ALA A 139 -29.33 -1.40 34.80
CA ALA A 139 -29.82 -0.46 35.78
C ALA A 139 -31.32 -0.63 35.99
N ALA A 140 -31.76 -1.68 36.68
CA ALA A 140 -33.03 -1.65 37.39
C ALA A 140 -33.10 -2.90 38.27
N GLY A 141 -32.62 -2.81 39.48
CA GLY A 141 -32.72 -3.90 40.45
C GLY A 141 -32.13 -3.49 41.79
N SER A 142 -32.58 -2.34 42.34
CA SER A 142 -32.42 -2.04 43.77
C SER A 142 -33.66 -2.55 44.50
N PRO A 143 -33.56 -3.62 45.32
CA PRO A 143 -34.64 -3.93 46.26
C PRO A 143 -34.54 -2.99 47.43
N ALA A 144 -35.61 -2.24 47.68
CA ALA A 144 -35.83 -1.49 48.92
C ALA A 144 -35.87 -2.47 50.09
N LEU A 145 -35.01 -2.22 51.05
CA LEU A 145 -35.05 -2.84 52.39
C LEU A 145 -36.21 -2.29 53.17
N ARG A 146 -37.02 -3.17 53.69
CA ARG A 146 -37.78 -2.96 54.91
C ARG A 146 -37.05 -3.63 56.06
#